data_86d54e41fa7aff20f3e3ab582ed5629d
#
_entry.id   86d54e41fa7aff20f3e3ab582ed5629d
#
_cell.length_a   1.000
_cell.length_b   1.000
_cell.length_c   1.000
_cell.angle_alpha   90.00
_cell.angle_beta   90.00
_cell.angle_gamma   90.00
#
_symmetry.space_group_name_H-M   'P 1'
#
loop_
_entity.id
_entity.type
_entity.pdbx_description
1 polymer ?
#
loop_
_entity_poly.entity_id
_entity_poly.type
_entity_poly.pdbx_seq_one_letter_code
_entity_poly.pdbx_strand_id
1 'polypeptide(L)'
;MTTPKKLRSTEWFGSADKNGFMYRSWMKNQGIPDHEFDGRPIIGICNTWSELTPCNAHFRKIAEHVKRGISEAGGFPVEFPVFSNGESNLRPTAMLTRNLASMDVEEAIRGNPVDAVVLLTGCDKTTPALLMGAASCDIPAIVVTGGPMLNGKLDGKNIGSGTAVWQLHESLKAGEINLHQFLSAEGGMSRSAGTCNTMGTASTMACMAEALGTSLPHNAAIPAVDARRYVLAQMSGMRVVEMAKEGLTLSKILTREAFENAIRVNAAIGGSTNAVIHLKAIAGRIGVELELEDWTRIGAHTPTIVDLMPSGRFLMEEFYYAGGLPAVLRRLGENGLLPHPDALTVNGQSIWDNVREAPSLDDEVIRPLDKPLIADGGIRILRGNLSPRGAVLKPSAATPELLKHRGRAVVFENLEHYKERIVDEDLDVDASCVLVLKNCGPKGYPGMAEVGNMGLPPKLLRQGIKDMVRISDARMSGTAYGTVVLHVAPEAADGGPLAAVRDGDWIELDCDAGRLHLDISDEELARRLASLSATDAQPMSTRGGGYQKLYVNHVLQADEGCDFDFLVGCRGAGVPRHSH
;
A
#
# COMPACT_ATOMS: atom_id res chain seq x y z
N MET A 1 -1.06 13.91 -37.93
CA MET A 1 -2.28 14.09 -37.13
C MET A 1 -2.86 12.69 -36.89
N THR A 2 -2.79 12.16 -35.70
CA THR A 2 -3.41 10.87 -35.36
C THR A 2 -4.92 11.04 -35.37
N THR A 3 -5.65 10.13 -36.01
CA THR A 3 -7.11 10.10 -36.00
C THR A 3 -7.58 10.09 -34.52
N PRO A 4 -8.51 10.98 -34.11
CA PRO A 4 -9.02 10.97 -32.75
C PRO A 4 -9.57 9.58 -32.38
N LYS A 5 -9.14 9.04 -31.26
CA LYS A 5 -9.65 7.74 -30.79
C LYS A 5 -11.15 7.88 -30.49
N LYS A 6 -11.96 6.97 -30.99
CA LYS A 6 -13.40 6.96 -30.70
C LYS A 6 -13.61 6.78 -29.19
N LEU A 7 -14.31 7.73 -28.56
CA LEU A 7 -14.66 7.66 -27.14
C LEU A 7 -15.64 6.52 -26.87
N ARG A 8 -15.47 5.81 -25.75
CA ARG A 8 -16.38 4.71 -25.34
C ARG A 8 -17.81 5.21 -25.12
N SER A 9 -17.95 6.37 -24.51
CA SER A 9 -19.24 7.00 -24.18
C SER A 9 -20.12 7.24 -25.41
N THR A 10 -19.53 7.39 -26.61
CA THR A 10 -20.31 7.56 -27.85
C THR A 10 -21.18 6.35 -28.17
N GLU A 11 -20.84 5.18 -27.66
CA GLU A 11 -21.64 3.97 -27.84
C GLU A 11 -22.93 3.96 -26.99
N TRP A 12 -23.00 4.80 -25.96
CA TRP A 12 -24.21 5.02 -25.16
C TRP A 12 -24.96 6.26 -25.62
N PHE A 13 -24.29 7.41 -25.67
CA PHE A 13 -24.94 8.70 -25.84
C PHE A 13 -24.97 9.21 -27.25
N GLY A 14 -24.12 8.66 -28.14
CA GLY A 14 -24.02 9.10 -29.54
C GLY A 14 -25.07 8.51 -30.50
N SER A 15 -25.79 7.48 -30.07
CA SER A 15 -26.85 6.85 -30.92
C SER A 15 -28.16 7.63 -30.86
N ALA A 16 -28.82 7.75 -32.03
CA ALA A 16 -30.16 8.34 -32.16
C ALA A 16 -31.30 7.31 -32.02
N ASP A 17 -30.97 6.07 -31.66
CA ASP A 17 -31.93 4.97 -31.51
C ASP A 17 -32.64 4.97 -30.12
N LYS A 18 -33.46 3.94 -29.90
CA LYS A 18 -34.16 3.69 -28.60
C LYS A 18 -33.20 3.70 -27.41
N ASN A 19 -32.03 3.06 -27.56
CA ASN A 19 -31.07 2.93 -26.44
C ASN A 19 -30.42 4.27 -26.11
N GLY A 20 -29.93 5.01 -27.11
CA GLY A 20 -29.36 6.34 -26.88
C GLY A 20 -30.39 7.32 -26.31
N PHE A 21 -31.66 7.26 -26.79
CA PHE A 21 -32.74 8.04 -26.17
C PHE A 21 -32.87 7.72 -24.68
N MET A 22 -32.93 6.44 -24.32
CA MET A 22 -33.12 5.99 -22.94
C MET A 22 -31.93 6.44 -22.07
N TYR A 23 -30.70 6.22 -22.50
CA TYR A 23 -29.50 6.62 -21.73
C TYR A 23 -29.48 8.13 -21.45
N ARG A 24 -29.67 8.97 -22.48
CA ARG A 24 -29.68 10.44 -22.29
C ARG A 24 -30.88 10.90 -21.45
N SER A 25 -32.06 10.31 -21.67
CA SER A 25 -33.27 10.68 -20.92
C SER A 25 -33.11 10.45 -19.41
N TRP A 26 -32.53 9.29 -19.00
CA TRP A 26 -32.28 9.01 -17.59
C TRP A 26 -31.22 9.93 -16.99
N MET A 27 -30.21 10.31 -17.72
CA MET A 27 -29.21 11.27 -17.23
C MET A 27 -29.81 12.67 -17.05
N LYS A 28 -30.75 13.07 -17.93
CA LYS A 28 -31.42 14.37 -17.84
C LYS A 28 -32.29 14.54 -16.59
N ASN A 29 -32.74 13.46 -15.92
CA ASN A 29 -33.48 13.57 -14.67
C ASN A 29 -32.68 14.22 -13.53
N GLN A 30 -31.36 14.29 -13.68
CA GLN A 30 -30.44 14.96 -12.77
C GLN A 30 -30.24 16.46 -13.11
N GLY A 31 -30.99 17.00 -14.07
CA GLY A 31 -30.83 18.39 -14.53
C GLY A 31 -29.69 18.59 -15.53
N ILE A 32 -29.19 17.52 -16.15
CA ILE A 32 -28.10 17.57 -17.13
C ILE A 32 -28.63 18.09 -18.48
N PRO A 33 -28.06 19.17 -19.01
CA PRO A 33 -28.50 19.76 -20.28
C PRO A 33 -28.03 18.98 -21.50
N ASP A 34 -28.69 19.19 -22.65
CA ASP A 34 -28.42 18.48 -23.90
C ASP A 34 -26.98 18.60 -24.40
N HIS A 35 -26.33 19.72 -24.18
CA HIS A 35 -24.98 19.97 -24.68
C HIS A 35 -23.90 19.13 -23.95
N GLU A 36 -24.20 18.50 -22.83
CA GLU A 36 -23.28 17.58 -22.18
C GLU A 36 -23.14 16.25 -22.95
N PHE A 37 -24.05 15.95 -23.88
CA PHE A 37 -24.03 14.76 -24.73
C PHE A 37 -23.52 15.03 -26.15
N ASP A 38 -22.78 16.09 -26.37
CA ASP A 38 -22.26 16.55 -27.68
C ASP A 38 -21.06 15.75 -28.20
N GLY A 39 -20.64 14.72 -27.47
CA GLY A 39 -19.48 13.88 -27.81
C GLY A 39 -18.20 14.25 -27.07
N ARG A 40 -18.29 15.12 -26.05
CA ARG A 40 -17.19 15.39 -25.12
C ARG A 40 -16.81 14.16 -24.29
N PRO A 41 -15.57 14.06 -23.81
CA PRO A 41 -15.16 12.95 -22.94
C PRO A 41 -15.97 12.93 -21.64
N ILE A 42 -16.46 11.76 -21.26
CA ILE A 42 -17.10 11.53 -19.97
C ILE A 42 -16.07 10.97 -19.00
N ILE A 43 -15.85 11.74 -17.94
CA ILE A 43 -14.81 11.43 -16.94
C ILE A 43 -15.46 10.96 -15.66
N GLY A 44 -15.21 9.69 -15.31
CA GLY A 44 -15.61 9.13 -14.03
C GLY A 44 -14.75 9.64 -12.89
N ILE A 45 -15.35 9.93 -11.75
CA ILE A 45 -14.65 10.23 -10.50
C ILE A 45 -14.95 9.10 -9.53
N CYS A 46 -14.00 8.16 -9.40
CA CYS A 46 -14.09 7.06 -8.45
C CYS A 46 -13.82 7.60 -7.04
N ASN A 47 -14.86 7.83 -6.24
CA ASN A 47 -14.73 8.47 -4.94
C ASN A 47 -14.85 7.45 -3.81
N THR A 48 -13.76 7.29 -3.05
CA THR A 48 -13.72 6.48 -1.82
C THR A 48 -14.10 7.27 -0.57
N TRP A 49 -14.86 8.34 -0.70
CA TRP A 49 -15.36 9.09 0.46
C TRP A 49 -16.16 8.17 1.40
N SER A 50 -15.88 8.30 2.71
CA SER A 50 -16.66 7.63 3.76
C SER A 50 -16.35 8.26 5.12
N GLU A 51 -17.37 8.46 5.95
CA GLU A 51 -17.20 8.83 7.36
C GLU A 51 -16.64 7.67 8.19
N LEU A 52 -16.82 6.42 7.75
CA LEU A 52 -16.24 5.23 8.38
C LEU A 52 -14.74 5.07 8.07
N THR A 53 -14.23 5.82 7.10
CA THR A 53 -12.81 5.85 6.72
C THR A 53 -12.27 7.27 6.94
N PRO A 54 -11.81 7.63 8.14
CA PRO A 54 -11.41 9.00 8.46
C PRO A 54 -10.38 9.60 7.50
N CYS A 55 -9.47 8.78 6.98
CA CYS A 55 -8.48 9.20 5.99
C CYS A 55 -9.10 9.77 4.71
N ASN A 56 -10.33 9.39 4.37
CA ASN A 56 -11.03 9.74 3.13
C ASN A 56 -12.24 10.66 3.37
N ALA A 57 -12.50 11.07 4.61
CA ALA A 57 -13.69 11.83 4.97
C ALA A 57 -13.81 13.21 4.30
N HIS A 58 -12.70 13.78 3.81
CA HIS A 58 -12.65 15.08 3.14
C HIS A 58 -12.79 15.01 1.60
N PHE A 59 -12.97 13.84 1.00
CA PHE A 59 -12.92 13.65 -0.47
C PHE A 59 -14.07 14.28 -1.23
N ARG A 60 -15.22 14.56 -0.61
CA ARG A 60 -16.27 15.33 -1.26
C ARG A 60 -15.75 16.69 -1.74
N LYS A 61 -14.95 17.37 -0.90
CA LYS A 61 -14.35 18.66 -1.26
C LYS A 61 -13.30 18.53 -2.38
N ILE A 62 -12.49 17.47 -2.37
CA ILE A 62 -11.53 17.20 -3.45
C ILE A 62 -12.27 16.95 -4.77
N ALA A 63 -13.36 16.15 -4.74
CA ALA A 63 -14.16 15.84 -5.91
C ALA A 63 -14.73 17.08 -6.59
N GLU A 64 -15.17 18.10 -5.83
CA GLU A 64 -15.65 19.37 -6.39
C GLU A 64 -14.57 20.11 -7.21
N HIS A 65 -13.31 20.10 -6.75
CA HIS A 65 -12.21 20.69 -7.50
C HIS A 65 -11.85 19.88 -8.74
N VAL A 66 -11.91 18.54 -8.68
CA VAL A 66 -11.74 17.68 -9.85
C VAL A 66 -12.82 17.94 -10.88
N LYS A 67 -14.11 18.02 -10.48
CA LYS A 67 -15.24 18.35 -11.39
C LYS A 67 -15.01 19.67 -12.09
N ARG A 68 -14.56 20.70 -11.37
CA ARG A 68 -14.24 22.01 -11.96
C ARG A 68 -13.20 21.86 -13.06
N GLY A 69 -12.07 21.17 -12.79
CA GLY A 69 -11.01 20.95 -13.79
C GLY A 69 -11.50 20.20 -15.02
N ILE A 70 -12.30 19.15 -14.84
CA ILE A 70 -12.89 18.37 -15.94
C ILE A 70 -13.77 19.28 -16.82
N SER A 71 -14.66 20.08 -16.20
CA SER A 71 -15.56 20.97 -16.93
C SER A 71 -14.81 22.08 -17.67
N GLU A 72 -13.77 22.69 -17.05
CA GLU A 72 -12.92 23.71 -17.69
C GLU A 72 -12.17 23.18 -18.92
N ALA A 73 -11.78 21.89 -18.91
CA ALA A 73 -11.12 21.22 -20.04
C ALA A 73 -12.10 20.70 -21.12
N GLY A 74 -13.39 20.94 -20.93
CA GLY A 74 -14.45 20.52 -21.86
C GLY A 74 -14.85 19.05 -21.75
N GLY A 75 -14.62 18.42 -20.59
CA GLY A 75 -15.13 17.08 -20.26
C GLY A 75 -16.44 17.16 -19.49
N PHE A 76 -17.13 16.03 -19.38
CA PHE A 76 -18.34 15.88 -18.57
C PHE A 76 -18.01 15.01 -17.32
N PRO A 77 -18.00 15.60 -16.09
CA PRO A 77 -17.68 14.86 -14.88
C PRO A 77 -18.87 14.05 -14.37
N VAL A 78 -18.63 12.78 -14.04
CA VAL A 78 -19.62 11.88 -13.42
C VAL A 78 -18.98 11.25 -12.17
N GLU A 79 -19.42 11.66 -10.98
CA GLU A 79 -18.93 11.10 -9.73
C GLU A 79 -19.74 9.87 -9.34
N PHE A 80 -19.05 8.82 -8.88
CA PHE A 80 -19.67 7.63 -8.35
C PHE A 80 -18.89 7.10 -7.13
N PRO A 81 -19.59 6.55 -6.11
CA PRO A 81 -18.94 5.96 -4.96
C PRO A 81 -18.35 4.61 -5.32
N VAL A 82 -17.24 4.29 -4.66
CA VAL A 82 -16.65 2.95 -4.64
C VAL A 82 -16.30 2.59 -3.20
N PHE A 83 -16.16 1.29 -2.92
CA PHE A 83 -15.94 0.81 -1.56
C PHE A 83 -14.71 1.47 -0.92
N SER A 84 -14.90 2.01 0.30
CA SER A 84 -13.87 2.70 1.07
C SER A 84 -13.33 1.82 2.19
N ASN A 85 -12.08 1.38 2.07
CA ASN A 85 -11.43 0.50 3.04
C ASN A 85 -10.51 1.31 3.98
N GLY A 86 -10.92 1.48 5.22
CA GLY A 86 -10.16 2.20 6.25
C GLY A 86 -9.48 1.26 7.24
N GLU A 87 -8.16 1.20 7.28
CA GLU A 87 -7.43 0.28 8.17
C GLU A 87 -7.68 0.56 9.66
N SER A 88 -7.95 1.82 10.05
CA SER A 88 -8.20 2.18 11.44
C SER A 88 -9.43 1.49 12.04
N ASN A 89 -10.54 1.42 11.29
CA ASN A 89 -11.84 1.01 11.80
C ASN A 89 -12.35 -0.31 11.25
N LEU A 90 -11.98 -0.66 10.00
CA LEU A 90 -12.49 -1.87 9.33
C LEU A 90 -11.84 -3.14 9.90
N ARG A 91 -12.66 -4.13 10.26
CA ARG A 91 -12.19 -5.43 10.81
C ARG A 91 -12.62 -6.59 9.92
N PRO A 92 -11.81 -7.68 9.84
CA PRO A 92 -10.58 -7.89 10.60
C PRO A 92 -9.43 -6.98 10.16
N THR A 93 -9.36 -6.57 8.90
CA THR A 93 -8.39 -5.65 8.30
C THR A 93 -8.90 -5.15 6.96
N ALA A 94 -8.53 -3.93 6.56
CA ALA A 94 -8.91 -3.38 5.26
C ALA A 94 -8.33 -4.19 4.09
N MET A 95 -7.28 -4.97 4.30
CA MET A 95 -6.71 -5.84 3.27
C MET A 95 -7.66 -6.94 2.82
N LEU A 96 -8.53 -7.45 3.70
CA LEU A 96 -9.55 -8.43 3.32
C LEU A 96 -10.42 -7.91 2.17
N THR A 97 -10.76 -6.64 2.19
CA THR A 97 -11.68 -6.02 1.20
C THR A 97 -10.96 -5.28 0.08
N ARG A 98 -9.60 -5.31 0.02
CA ARG A 98 -8.84 -4.66 -1.08
C ARG A 98 -9.25 -5.20 -2.46
N ASN A 99 -9.33 -6.52 -2.60
CA ASN A 99 -9.69 -7.16 -3.87
C ASN A 99 -11.17 -6.91 -4.20
N LEU A 100 -12.07 -6.93 -3.21
CA LEU A 100 -13.48 -6.56 -3.39
C LEU A 100 -13.61 -5.13 -3.93
N ALA A 101 -12.91 -4.17 -3.32
CA ALA A 101 -12.91 -2.78 -3.78
C ALA A 101 -12.34 -2.64 -5.20
N SER A 102 -11.34 -3.43 -5.56
CA SER A 102 -10.80 -3.42 -6.93
C SER A 102 -11.80 -3.95 -7.95
N MET A 103 -12.58 -4.97 -7.59
CA MET A 103 -13.66 -5.49 -8.44
C MET A 103 -14.80 -4.49 -8.59
N ASP A 104 -15.18 -3.80 -7.52
CA ASP A 104 -16.18 -2.73 -7.53
C ASP A 104 -15.80 -1.62 -8.52
N VAL A 105 -14.54 -1.15 -8.45
CA VAL A 105 -14.00 -0.17 -9.40
C VAL A 105 -14.00 -0.70 -10.84
N GLU A 106 -13.54 -1.93 -11.06
CA GLU A 106 -13.49 -2.55 -12.38
C GLU A 106 -14.88 -2.62 -13.01
N GLU A 107 -15.86 -3.14 -12.29
CA GLU A 107 -17.23 -3.28 -12.80
C GLU A 107 -17.92 -1.93 -12.98
N ALA A 108 -17.69 -0.97 -12.06
CA ALA A 108 -18.21 0.39 -12.22
C ALA A 108 -17.68 1.06 -13.50
N ILE A 109 -16.40 0.87 -13.84
CA ILE A 109 -15.82 1.40 -15.08
C ILE A 109 -16.31 0.65 -16.30
N ARG A 110 -16.33 -0.69 -16.26
CA ARG A 110 -16.72 -1.52 -17.44
C ARG A 110 -18.16 -1.32 -17.84
N GLY A 111 -19.05 -1.32 -16.85
CA GLY A 111 -20.50 -1.26 -17.08
C GLY A 111 -21.03 0.12 -17.45
N ASN A 112 -20.25 1.18 -17.27
CA ASN A 112 -20.71 2.56 -17.41
C ASN A 112 -20.01 3.33 -18.56
N PRO A 113 -20.65 4.41 -19.08
CA PRO A 113 -20.16 5.17 -20.23
C PRO A 113 -19.03 6.15 -19.89
N VAL A 114 -17.97 5.68 -19.24
CA VAL A 114 -16.81 6.53 -18.89
C VAL A 114 -15.65 6.30 -19.85
N ASP A 115 -15.00 7.38 -20.29
CA ASP A 115 -13.87 7.37 -21.21
C ASP A 115 -12.52 7.39 -20.50
N ALA A 116 -12.50 7.97 -19.32
CA ALA A 116 -11.35 8.03 -18.41
C ALA A 116 -11.82 8.20 -16.98
N VAL A 117 -10.93 7.99 -16.00
CA VAL A 117 -11.27 8.11 -14.58
C VAL A 117 -10.24 8.88 -13.77
N VAL A 118 -10.74 9.61 -12.77
CA VAL A 118 -9.94 10.12 -11.65
C VAL A 118 -10.17 9.20 -10.46
N LEU A 119 -9.09 8.70 -9.88
CA LEU A 119 -9.09 7.81 -8.73
C LEU A 119 -8.82 8.61 -7.46
N LEU A 120 -9.85 8.88 -6.65
CA LEU A 120 -9.68 9.55 -5.35
C LEU A 120 -9.30 8.52 -4.30
N THR A 121 -8.06 8.54 -3.86
CA THR A 121 -7.46 7.54 -2.99
C THR A 121 -6.85 8.16 -1.73
N GLY A 122 -6.78 7.43 -0.64
CA GLY A 122 -6.22 7.96 0.60
C GLY A 122 -5.69 6.89 1.53
N CYS A 123 -6.56 6.18 2.21
CA CYS A 123 -6.15 5.16 3.16
C CYS A 123 -5.38 4.02 2.47
N ASP A 124 -4.62 3.28 3.24
CA ASP A 124 -3.64 2.24 2.86
C ASP A 124 -4.04 1.36 1.69
N LYS A 125 -5.28 0.89 1.68
CA LYS A 125 -5.77 -0.12 0.73
C LYS A 125 -6.60 0.48 -0.39
N THR A 126 -7.04 1.75 -0.27
CA THR A 126 -7.80 2.40 -1.35
C THR A 126 -6.91 2.72 -2.56
N THR A 127 -5.65 3.15 -2.34
CA THR A 127 -4.73 3.44 -3.44
C THR A 127 -4.45 2.20 -4.30
N PRO A 128 -3.99 1.07 -3.76
CA PRO A 128 -3.78 -0.12 -4.59
C PRO A 128 -5.08 -0.68 -5.15
N ALA A 129 -6.19 -0.69 -4.40
CA ALA A 129 -7.47 -1.22 -4.88
C ALA A 129 -7.97 -0.49 -6.15
N LEU A 130 -7.96 0.85 -6.13
CA LEU A 130 -8.43 1.63 -7.28
C LEU A 130 -7.50 1.49 -8.48
N LEU A 131 -6.18 1.48 -8.26
CA LEU A 131 -5.20 1.23 -9.33
C LEU A 131 -5.36 -0.17 -9.93
N MET A 132 -5.58 -1.21 -9.11
CA MET A 132 -5.84 -2.57 -9.59
C MET A 132 -7.09 -2.62 -10.47
N GLY A 133 -8.21 -2.06 -10.03
CA GLY A 133 -9.46 -2.03 -10.80
C GLY A 133 -9.34 -1.25 -12.11
N ALA A 134 -8.73 -0.08 -12.08
CA ALA A 134 -8.51 0.72 -13.28
C ALA A 134 -7.50 0.06 -14.24
N ALA A 135 -6.46 -0.60 -13.72
CA ALA A 135 -5.49 -1.36 -14.51
C ALA A 135 -6.15 -2.52 -15.28
N SER A 136 -7.07 -3.25 -14.64
CA SER A 136 -7.86 -4.29 -15.31
C SER A 136 -8.68 -3.76 -16.47
N CYS A 137 -9.16 -2.51 -16.41
CA CYS A 137 -9.93 -1.87 -17.49
C CYS A 137 -9.07 -1.29 -18.61
N ASP A 138 -7.83 -0.96 -18.30
CA ASP A 138 -6.85 -0.31 -19.21
C ASP A 138 -7.41 0.92 -19.93
N ILE A 139 -8.03 1.83 -19.20
CA ILE A 139 -8.46 3.14 -19.69
C ILE A 139 -7.53 4.25 -19.17
N PRO A 140 -7.59 5.47 -19.73
CA PRO A 140 -6.91 6.61 -19.15
C PRO A 140 -7.35 6.83 -17.70
N ALA A 141 -6.39 6.87 -16.77
CA ALA A 141 -6.69 7.06 -15.36
C ALA A 141 -5.61 7.91 -14.68
N ILE A 142 -6.02 8.77 -13.74
CA ILE A 142 -5.13 9.60 -12.94
C ILE A 142 -5.47 9.49 -11.46
N VAL A 143 -4.44 9.36 -10.62
CA VAL A 143 -4.60 9.26 -9.17
C VAL A 143 -4.55 10.65 -8.53
N VAL A 144 -5.50 10.94 -7.64
CA VAL A 144 -5.48 12.09 -6.74
C VAL A 144 -5.57 11.56 -5.31
N THR A 145 -4.49 11.70 -4.55
CA THR A 145 -4.47 11.29 -3.15
C THR A 145 -5.07 12.35 -2.23
N GLY A 146 -5.58 11.92 -1.08
CA GLY A 146 -6.14 12.83 -0.08
C GLY A 146 -5.10 13.71 0.61
N GLY A 147 -3.84 13.31 0.59
CA GLY A 147 -2.75 13.97 1.31
C GLY A 147 -2.68 13.60 2.81
N PRO A 148 -1.49 13.75 3.42
CA PRO A 148 -1.28 13.46 4.84
C PRO A 148 -1.93 14.51 5.74
N MET A 149 -2.23 14.10 6.99
CA MET A 149 -2.55 15.01 8.08
C MET A 149 -1.37 15.95 8.37
N LEU A 150 -1.66 17.10 8.99
CA LEU A 150 -0.63 17.92 9.62
C LEU A 150 0.07 17.16 10.76
N ASN A 151 1.26 17.58 11.12
CA ASN A 151 2.00 16.99 12.23
C ASN A 151 1.17 16.95 13.52
N GLY A 152 1.10 15.79 14.15
CA GLY A 152 0.52 15.67 15.49
C GLY A 152 1.35 16.47 16.50
N LYS A 153 0.72 16.85 17.62
CA LYS A 153 1.36 17.63 18.70
C LYS A 153 1.04 17.03 20.06
N LEU A 154 2.09 16.78 20.85
CA LEU A 154 1.99 16.40 22.25
C LEU A 154 3.10 17.11 23.02
N ASP A 155 2.75 17.85 24.07
CA ASP A 155 3.68 18.59 24.93
C ASP A 155 4.70 19.46 24.15
N GLY A 156 4.20 20.13 23.09
CA GLY A 156 5.01 21.00 22.22
C GLY A 156 5.88 20.27 21.20
N LYS A 157 5.92 18.95 21.20
CA LYS A 157 6.70 18.13 20.28
C LYS A 157 5.84 17.60 19.13
N ASN A 158 6.46 17.34 17.97
CA ASN A 158 5.83 16.62 16.88
C ASN A 158 5.66 15.15 17.26
N ILE A 159 4.49 14.57 16.96
CA ILE A 159 4.21 13.15 17.08
C ILE A 159 3.62 12.62 15.78
N GLY A 160 4.07 11.43 15.38
CA GLY A 160 3.61 10.76 14.16
C GLY A 160 2.39 9.89 14.42
N SER A 161 1.40 9.97 13.54
CA SER A 161 0.24 9.08 13.56
C SER A 161 0.68 7.61 13.43
N GLY A 162 0.11 6.74 14.25
CA GLY A 162 0.49 5.33 14.32
C GLY A 162 1.78 5.10 15.10
N THR A 163 2.91 5.65 14.71
CA THR A 163 4.20 5.48 15.41
C THR A 163 4.10 5.90 16.88
N ALA A 164 3.45 7.04 17.16
CA ALA A 164 3.25 7.48 18.56
C ALA A 164 2.38 6.49 19.36
N VAL A 165 1.40 5.85 18.74
CA VAL A 165 0.55 4.85 19.41
C VAL A 165 1.40 3.67 19.88
N TRP A 166 2.30 3.16 19.03
CA TRP A 166 3.19 2.06 19.38
C TRP A 166 4.11 2.44 20.52
N GLN A 167 4.80 3.57 20.42
CA GLN A 167 5.73 4.08 21.43
C GLN A 167 5.04 4.33 22.79
N LEU A 168 3.92 5.05 22.79
CA LEU A 168 3.17 5.35 24.01
C LEU A 168 2.59 4.09 24.66
N HIS A 169 2.15 3.11 23.85
CA HIS A 169 1.64 1.85 24.38
C HIS A 169 2.75 0.98 25.00
N GLU A 170 3.95 0.98 24.41
CA GLU A 170 5.12 0.35 25.00
C GLU A 170 5.52 1.01 26.33
N SER A 171 5.56 2.35 26.38
CA SER A 171 5.82 3.10 27.62
C SER A 171 4.76 2.85 28.68
N LEU A 172 3.48 2.72 28.30
CA LEU A 172 2.41 2.33 29.22
C LEU A 172 2.64 0.92 29.79
N LYS A 173 3.00 -0.05 28.93
CA LYS A 173 3.31 -1.43 29.35
C LYS A 173 4.57 -1.53 30.22
N ALA A 174 5.55 -0.67 29.98
CA ALA A 174 6.75 -0.56 30.79
C ALA A 174 6.50 0.13 32.15
N GLY A 175 5.35 0.79 32.31
CA GLY A 175 5.02 1.57 33.50
C GLY A 175 5.68 2.95 33.57
N GLU A 176 6.20 3.45 32.42
CA GLU A 176 6.84 4.77 32.31
C GLU A 176 5.80 5.90 32.29
N ILE A 177 4.61 5.64 31.74
CA ILE A 177 3.46 6.55 31.70
C ILE A 177 2.20 5.87 32.24
N ASN A 178 1.24 6.66 32.66
CA ASN A 178 -0.06 6.17 33.11
C ASN A 178 -1.12 6.26 31.99
N LEU A 179 -2.29 5.63 32.21
CA LEU A 179 -3.38 5.60 31.24
C LEU A 179 -3.88 7.00 30.84
N HIS A 180 -3.93 7.95 31.79
CA HIS A 180 -4.37 9.32 31.47
C HIS A 180 -3.41 10.01 30.50
N GLN A 181 -2.11 9.86 30.70
CA GLN A 181 -1.09 10.40 29.80
C GLN A 181 -1.18 9.76 28.41
N PHE A 182 -1.41 8.44 28.34
CA PHE A 182 -1.62 7.73 27.08
C PHE A 182 -2.85 8.28 26.32
N LEU A 183 -4.00 8.39 26.97
CA LEU A 183 -5.24 8.86 26.34
C LEU A 183 -5.19 10.34 25.96
N SER A 184 -4.42 11.17 26.68
CA SER A 184 -4.30 12.59 26.35
C SER A 184 -3.66 12.88 24.99
N ALA A 185 -2.93 11.92 24.43
CA ALA A 185 -2.30 12.05 23.12
C ALA A 185 -3.26 11.93 21.93
N GLU A 186 -4.45 11.35 22.12
CA GLU A 186 -5.37 11.01 21.02
C GLU A 186 -5.74 12.23 20.15
N GLY A 187 -6.24 13.29 20.75
CA GLY A 187 -6.64 14.50 20.03
C GLY A 187 -5.47 15.24 19.37
N GLY A 188 -4.29 15.20 20.02
CA GLY A 188 -3.08 15.83 19.50
C GLY A 188 -2.49 15.09 18.31
N MET A 189 -2.63 13.77 18.25
CA MET A 189 -2.10 12.95 17.18
C MET A 189 -2.86 13.14 15.85
N SER A 190 -4.20 13.21 15.88
CA SER A 190 -5.06 13.25 14.70
C SER A 190 -5.81 14.59 14.60
N ARG A 191 -5.09 15.69 14.44
CA ARG A 191 -5.61 17.06 14.54
C ARG A 191 -6.09 17.71 13.25
N SER A 192 -6.05 17.01 12.12
CA SER A 192 -6.57 17.51 10.82
C SER A 192 -7.12 16.37 9.97
N ALA A 193 -7.85 16.72 8.92
CA ALA A 193 -8.16 15.77 7.86
C ALA A 193 -6.88 15.25 7.19
N GLY A 194 -6.94 14.07 6.58
CA GLY A 194 -5.85 13.47 5.83
C GLY A 194 -5.53 12.04 6.23
N THR A 195 -4.56 11.45 5.54
CA THR A 195 -4.01 10.13 5.85
C THR A 195 -2.97 10.21 6.95
N CYS A 196 -2.39 9.05 7.35
CA CYS A 196 -1.25 9.04 8.27
C CYS A 196 -0.15 10.00 7.80
N ASN A 197 0.47 10.70 8.75
CA ASN A 197 1.51 11.70 8.50
C ASN A 197 2.94 11.17 8.67
N THR A 198 3.12 9.86 8.87
CA THR A 198 4.40 9.16 8.82
C THR A 198 4.60 8.49 7.47
N MET A 199 5.79 7.99 7.16
CA MET A 199 6.04 7.13 5.99
C MET A 199 5.50 5.70 6.24
N GLY A 200 4.21 5.63 6.60
CA GLY A 200 3.43 4.41 6.69
C GLY A 200 2.94 3.94 5.31
N THR A 201 2.01 2.97 5.29
CA THR A 201 1.55 2.39 4.01
C THR A 201 0.77 3.39 3.15
N ALA A 202 -0.06 4.26 3.75
CA ALA A 202 -0.81 5.28 2.99
C ALA A 202 0.12 6.24 2.26
N SER A 203 1.11 6.83 2.97
CA SER A 203 2.11 7.73 2.37
C SER A 203 3.01 7.00 1.37
N THR A 204 3.43 5.76 1.69
CA THR A 204 4.21 4.93 0.76
C THR A 204 3.44 4.71 -0.54
N MET A 205 2.18 4.30 -0.48
CA MET A 205 1.41 4.04 -1.71
C MET A 205 1.09 5.31 -2.49
N ALA A 206 0.95 6.46 -1.81
CA ALA A 206 0.88 7.76 -2.48
C ALA A 206 2.19 8.08 -3.24
N CYS A 207 3.36 7.83 -2.62
CA CYS A 207 4.67 7.95 -3.28
C CYS A 207 4.82 6.94 -4.43
N MET A 208 4.32 5.71 -4.28
CA MET A 208 4.35 4.72 -5.35
C MET A 208 3.49 5.14 -6.54
N ALA A 209 2.29 5.68 -6.32
CA ALA A 209 1.45 6.19 -7.41
C ALA A 209 2.14 7.31 -8.19
N GLU A 210 2.88 8.19 -7.51
CA GLU A 210 3.66 9.26 -8.16
C GLU A 210 4.90 8.69 -8.87
N ALA A 211 5.64 7.76 -8.26
CA ALA A 211 6.81 7.11 -8.87
C ALA A 211 6.46 6.23 -10.08
N LEU A 212 5.27 5.61 -10.09
CA LEU A 212 4.71 4.88 -11.24
C LEU A 212 4.26 5.81 -12.37
N GLY A 213 4.29 7.13 -12.17
CA GLY A 213 3.82 8.10 -13.14
C GLY A 213 2.30 8.22 -13.26
N THR A 214 1.52 7.66 -12.33
CA THR A 214 0.05 7.65 -12.39
C THR A 214 -0.61 8.89 -11.79
N SER A 215 0.17 9.85 -11.27
CA SER A 215 -0.31 11.12 -10.72
C SER A 215 0.56 12.29 -11.16
N LEU A 216 0.07 13.50 -10.99
CA LEU A 216 0.90 14.70 -11.16
C LEU A 216 1.97 14.79 -10.05
N PRO A 217 3.12 15.45 -10.31
CA PRO A 217 4.15 15.67 -9.30
C PRO A 217 3.62 16.36 -8.03
N HIS A 218 4.23 16.06 -6.88
CA HIS A 218 3.85 16.51 -5.53
C HIS A 218 2.55 15.92 -4.98
N ASN A 219 1.82 15.10 -5.75
CA ASN A 219 0.57 14.50 -5.30
C ASN A 219 0.72 13.72 -3.97
N ALA A 220 1.83 13.03 -3.76
CA ALA A 220 2.04 12.20 -2.58
C ALA A 220 2.09 12.99 -1.26
N ALA A 221 2.70 14.18 -1.26
CA ALA A 221 3.14 14.83 -0.03
C ALA A 221 2.38 16.09 0.37
N ILE A 222 1.67 16.78 -0.54
CA ILE A 222 0.90 17.98 -0.18
C ILE A 222 -0.07 17.66 0.96
N PRO A 223 -0.04 18.37 2.11
CA PRO A 223 -0.97 18.12 3.21
C PRO A 223 -2.44 18.24 2.78
N ALA A 224 -3.30 17.42 3.38
CA ALA A 224 -4.72 17.35 3.01
C ALA A 224 -5.48 18.69 3.14
N VAL A 225 -5.06 19.53 4.07
CA VAL A 225 -5.70 20.83 4.36
C VAL A 225 -5.02 22.02 3.66
N ASP A 226 -3.94 21.78 2.94
CA ASP A 226 -3.23 22.81 2.15
C ASP A 226 -4.02 23.15 0.89
N ALA A 227 -4.17 24.44 0.57
CA ALA A 227 -4.90 24.90 -0.60
C ALA A 227 -4.34 24.33 -1.92
N ARG A 228 -3.04 24.05 -1.99
CA ARG A 228 -2.36 23.45 -3.16
C ARG A 228 -2.88 22.03 -3.46
N ARG A 229 -3.43 21.31 -2.47
CA ARG A 229 -4.13 20.04 -2.68
C ARG A 229 -5.34 20.20 -3.61
N TYR A 230 -6.10 21.25 -3.43
CA TYR A 230 -7.26 21.56 -4.29
C TYR A 230 -6.84 22.03 -5.68
N VAL A 231 -5.76 22.79 -5.79
CA VAL A 231 -5.18 23.19 -7.08
C VAL A 231 -4.76 21.93 -7.86
N LEU A 232 -4.03 21.02 -7.24
CA LEU A 232 -3.60 19.77 -7.86
C LEU A 232 -4.80 18.91 -8.28
N ALA A 233 -5.86 18.83 -7.48
CA ALA A 233 -7.09 18.13 -7.82
C ALA A 233 -7.75 18.71 -9.08
N GLN A 234 -7.85 20.02 -9.21
CA GLN A 234 -8.36 20.71 -10.40
C GLN A 234 -7.49 20.44 -11.62
N MET A 235 -6.16 20.59 -11.49
CA MET A 235 -5.21 20.30 -12.56
C MET A 235 -5.28 18.83 -13.04
N SER A 236 -5.46 17.90 -12.11
CA SER A 236 -5.66 16.47 -12.45
C SER A 236 -6.97 16.26 -13.22
N GLY A 237 -8.03 16.96 -12.84
CA GLY A 237 -9.30 16.97 -13.58
C GLY A 237 -9.15 17.51 -15.00
N MET A 238 -8.37 18.56 -15.21
CA MET A 238 -8.06 19.06 -16.56
C MET A 238 -7.25 18.03 -17.36
N ARG A 239 -6.21 17.48 -16.76
CA ARG A 239 -5.28 16.56 -17.44
C ARG A 239 -5.95 15.28 -17.89
N VAL A 240 -6.84 14.68 -17.09
CA VAL A 240 -7.51 13.42 -17.46
C VAL A 240 -8.40 13.56 -18.70
N VAL A 241 -8.97 14.73 -18.96
CA VAL A 241 -9.72 15.02 -20.18
C VAL A 241 -8.82 14.94 -21.42
N GLU A 242 -7.62 15.53 -21.34
CA GLU A 242 -6.63 15.43 -22.41
C GLU A 242 -6.14 13.98 -22.59
N MET A 243 -5.88 13.25 -21.49
CA MET A 243 -5.52 11.83 -21.56
C MET A 243 -6.59 10.99 -22.29
N ALA A 244 -7.88 11.28 -22.07
CA ALA A 244 -8.96 10.63 -22.80
C ALA A 244 -8.90 10.89 -24.31
N LYS A 245 -8.65 12.14 -24.72
CA LYS A 245 -8.49 12.55 -26.12
C LYS A 245 -7.24 11.93 -26.76
N GLU A 246 -6.13 11.87 -26.03
CA GLU A 246 -4.85 11.27 -26.46
C GLU A 246 -4.92 9.73 -26.49
N GLY A 247 -5.86 9.12 -25.77
CA GLY A 247 -5.91 7.68 -25.54
C GLY A 247 -4.72 7.18 -24.73
N LEU A 248 -4.27 7.98 -23.74
CA LEU A 248 -3.18 7.62 -22.84
C LEU A 248 -3.70 6.69 -21.73
N THR A 249 -3.69 5.38 -22.01
CA THR A 249 -4.15 4.32 -21.11
C THR A 249 -3.10 3.94 -20.08
N LEU A 250 -3.52 3.27 -18.99
CA LEU A 250 -2.63 2.83 -17.93
C LEU A 250 -1.53 1.88 -18.40
N SER A 251 -1.78 1.01 -19.38
CA SER A 251 -0.75 0.10 -19.92
C SER A 251 0.43 0.81 -20.59
N LYS A 252 0.26 2.07 -20.98
CA LYS A 252 1.36 2.90 -21.52
C LYS A 252 2.22 3.52 -20.42
N ILE A 253 1.71 3.61 -19.18
CA ILE A 253 2.34 4.22 -18.03
C ILE A 253 2.86 3.16 -17.07
N LEU A 254 2.03 2.18 -16.72
CA LEU A 254 2.36 1.07 -15.82
C LEU A 254 3.17 0.01 -16.56
N THR A 255 4.36 0.37 -17.00
CA THR A 255 5.30 -0.52 -17.68
C THR A 255 6.26 -1.16 -16.67
N ARG A 256 7.01 -2.17 -17.08
CA ARG A 256 8.05 -2.79 -16.25
C ARG A 256 9.02 -1.73 -15.69
N GLU A 257 9.42 -0.77 -16.51
CA GLU A 257 10.32 0.33 -16.17
C GLU A 257 9.73 1.21 -15.05
N ALA A 258 8.44 1.52 -15.11
CA ALA A 258 7.77 2.30 -14.07
C ALA A 258 7.77 1.56 -12.71
N PHE A 259 7.55 0.24 -12.72
CA PHE A 259 7.63 -0.57 -11.49
C PHE A 259 9.06 -0.65 -10.94
N GLU A 260 10.08 -0.75 -11.78
CA GLU A 260 11.48 -0.74 -11.35
C GLU A 260 11.85 0.61 -10.71
N ASN A 261 11.39 1.73 -11.26
CA ASN A 261 11.50 3.04 -10.62
C ASN A 261 10.81 3.06 -9.24
N ALA A 262 9.59 2.53 -9.15
CA ALA A 262 8.84 2.49 -7.88
C ALA A 262 9.55 1.63 -6.81
N ILE A 263 10.14 0.49 -7.16
CA ILE A 263 10.93 -0.35 -6.25
C ILE A 263 12.14 0.44 -5.71
N ARG A 264 12.86 1.15 -6.57
CA ARG A 264 13.98 2.01 -6.19
C ARG A 264 13.55 3.12 -5.23
N VAL A 265 12.45 3.79 -5.57
CA VAL A 265 11.88 4.86 -4.75
C VAL A 265 11.42 4.33 -3.40
N ASN A 266 10.77 3.16 -3.34
CA ASN A 266 10.35 2.56 -2.08
C ASN A 266 11.53 2.36 -1.09
N ALA A 267 12.69 1.94 -1.60
CA ALA A 267 13.91 1.83 -0.81
C ALA A 267 14.43 3.21 -0.36
N ALA A 268 14.49 4.17 -1.27
CA ALA A 268 15.03 5.51 -1.00
C ALA A 268 14.21 6.29 0.05
N ILE A 269 12.89 6.10 0.10
CA ILE A 269 12.01 6.74 1.09
C ILE A 269 11.87 5.95 2.39
N GLY A 270 12.49 4.76 2.51
CA GLY A 270 12.26 3.86 3.65
C GLY A 270 10.79 3.44 3.73
N GLY A 271 10.17 3.11 2.60
CA GLY A 271 8.75 2.82 2.49
C GLY A 271 8.31 1.52 3.17
N SER A 272 7.00 1.31 3.24
CA SER A 272 6.37 0.15 3.86
C SER A 272 6.65 -1.16 3.10
N THR A 273 6.80 -2.27 3.83
CA THR A 273 6.84 -3.63 3.27
C THR A 273 5.55 -4.00 2.53
N ASN A 274 4.41 -3.41 2.91
CA ASN A 274 3.14 -3.63 2.23
C ASN A 274 3.18 -3.24 0.74
N ALA A 275 4.07 -2.33 0.34
CA ALA A 275 4.26 -1.94 -1.05
C ALA A 275 4.66 -3.13 -1.94
N VAL A 276 5.39 -4.12 -1.42
CA VAL A 276 5.76 -5.34 -2.17
C VAL A 276 4.50 -6.04 -2.66
N ILE A 277 3.57 -6.34 -1.74
CA ILE A 277 2.29 -7.01 -2.08
C ILE A 277 1.46 -6.16 -3.05
N HIS A 278 1.40 -4.84 -2.81
CA HIS A 278 0.53 -3.97 -3.61
C HIS A 278 1.08 -3.72 -5.02
N LEU A 279 2.38 -3.52 -5.17
CA LEU A 279 3.01 -3.36 -6.49
C LEU A 279 2.88 -4.63 -7.32
N LYS A 280 3.08 -5.83 -6.72
CA LYS A 280 2.85 -7.10 -7.41
C LYS A 280 1.41 -7.27 -7.87
N ALA A 281 0.44 -6.91 -7.03
CA ALA A 281 -0.98 -6.99 -7.40
C ALA A 281 -1.34 -6.04 -8.54
N ILE A 282 -0.88 -4.78 -8.50
CA ILE A 282 -1.12 -3.82 -9.59
C ILE A 282 -0.46 -4.29 -10.88
N ALA A 283 0.80 -4.73 -10.82
CA ALA A 283 1.54 -5.25 -11.96
C ALA A 283 0.85 -6.46 -12.58
N GLY A 284 0.39 -7.41 -11.77
CA GLY A 284 -0.35 -8.59 -12.24
C GLY A 284 -1.63 -8.21 -12.99
N ARG A 285 -2.38 -7.19 -12.51
CA ARG A 285 -3.60 -6.72 -13.18
C ARG A 285 -3.34 -6.09 -14.55
N ILE A 286 -2.18 -5.46 -14.76
CA ILE A 286 -1.79 -4.87 -16.04
C ILE A 286 -0.95 -5.84 -16.91
N GLY A 287 -0.64 -7.04 -16.41
CA GLY A 287 0.12 -8.06 -17.12
C GLY A 287 1.63 -7.80 -17.13
N VAL A 288 2.14 -7.09 -16.15
CA VAL A 288 3.59 -6.90 -15.92
C VAL A 288 4.07 -7.91 -14.89
N GLU A 289 5.05 -8.71 -15.26
CA GLU A 289 5.68 -9.67 -14.35
C GLU A 289 6.64 -8.96 -13.41
N LEU A 290 6.47 -9.18 -12.11
CA LEU A 290 7.37 -8.77 -11.05
C LEU A 290 7.70 -9.96 -10.16
N GLU A 291 8.97 -10.22 -9.94
CA GLU A 291 9.44 -11.24 -9.01
C GLU A 291 9.96 -10.63 -7.71
N LEU A 292 9.99 -11.38 -6.62
CA LEU A 292 10.57 -10.88 -5.37
C LEU A 292 12.05 -10.52 -5.53
N GLU A 293 12.77 -11.21 -6.41
CA GLU A 293 14.17 -10.95 -6.76
C GLU A 293 14.39 -9.54 -7.31
N ASP A 294 13.38 -8.90 -7.86
CA ASP A 294 13.48 -7.51 -8.32
C ASP A 294 13.77 -6.54 -7.18
N TRP A 295 13.20 -6.80 -5.99
CA TRP A 295 13.51 -6.00 -4.79
C TRP A 295 14.97 -6.15 -4.36
N THR A 296 15.53 -7.36 -4.49
CA THR A 296 16.97 -7.57 -4.25
C THR A 296 17.82 -6.88 -5.32
N ARG A 297 17.51 -7.11 -6.59
CA ARG A 297 18.31 -6.60 -7.71
C ARG A 297 18.28 -5.06 -7.80
N ILE A 298 17.11 -4.45 -7.58
CA ILE A 298 16.90 -3.01 -7.79
C ILE A 298 17.01 -2.25 -6.47
N GLY A 299 16.42 -2.80 -5.40
CA GLY A 299 16.20 -2.10 -4.14
C GLY A 299 17.27 -2.30 -3.09
N ALA A 300 17.88 -3.50 -2.97
CA ALA A 300 18.69 -3.88 -1.81
C ALA A 300 19.82 -2.90 -1.46
N HIS A 301 20.55 -2.43 -2.46
CA HIS A 301 21.67 -1.49 -2.30
C HIS A 301 21.28 -0.02 -2.55
N THR A 302 20.00 0.29 -2.45
CA THR A 302 19.52 1.66 -2.55
C THR A 302 19.60 2.33 -1.17
N PRO A 303 20.30 3.47 -1.04
CA PRO A 303 20.32 4.19 0.22
C PRO A 303 18.94 4.76 0.57
N THR A 304 18.54 4.62 1.81
CA THR A 304 17.38 5.37 2.35
C THR A 304 17.84 6.78 2.66
N ILE A 305 17.29 7.76 1.97
CA ILE A 305 17.67 9.17 2.07
C ILE A 305 16.59 10.05 2.72
N VAL A 306 15.41 9.52 2.99
CA VAL A 306 14.31 10.27 3.62
C VAL A 306 14.25 9.95 5.12
N ASP A 307 14.46 10.98 5.95
CA ASP A 307 14.54 10.87 7.41
C ASP A 307 13.16 11.02 8.05
N LEU A 308 12.21 10.14 7.68
CA LEU A 308 10.83 10.15 8.18
C LEU A 308 10.53 8.99 9.12
N MET A 309 9.70 9.25 10.13
CA MET A 309 9.14 8.20 10.98
C MET A 309 8.41 7.14 10.13
N PRO A 310 8.52 5.84 10.46
CA PRO A 310 9.11 5.25 11.66
C PRO A 310 10.63 5.03 11.59
N SER A 311 11.25 5.13 10.43
CA SER A 311 12.70 4.89 10.25
C SER A 311 13.57 6.09 10.67
N GLY A 312 13.01 7.29 10.73
CA GLY A 312 13.68 8.55 11.00
C GLY A 312 12.91 9.45 11.97
N ARG A 313 13.11 10.77 11.84
CA ARG A 313 12.72 11.79 12.83
C ARG A 313 11.52 12.65 12.43
N PHE A 314 11.39 12.94 11.15
CA PHE A 314 10.44 13.92 10.62
C PHE A 314 9.13 13.27 10.16
N LEU A 315 8.19 14.09 9.71
CA LEU A 315 6.86 13.70 9.27
C LEU A 315 6.60 14.17 7.83
N MET A 316 5.47 13.82 7.26
CA MET A 316 5.13 14.11 5.86
C MET A 316 5.00 15.61 5.56
N GLU A 317 4.65 16.44 6.54
CA GLU A 317 4.59 17.90 6.39
C GLU A 317 5.99 18.47 6.12
N GLU A 318 7.00 18.10 6.91
CA GLU A 318 8.39 18.49 6.67
C GLU A 318 8.90 17.93 5.33
N PHE A 319 8.52 16.69 4.99
CA PHE A 319 8.89 16.10 3.71
C PHE A 319 8.38 16.91 2.51
N TYR A 320 7.13 17.36 2.57
CA TYR A 320 6.58 18.22 1.53
C TYR A 320 7.38 19.53 1.38
N TYR A 321 7.66 20.21 2.50
CA TYR A 321 8.41 21.47 2.49
C TYR A 321 9.90 21.30 2.13
N ALA A 322 10.47 20.12 2.33
CA ALA A 322 11.82 19.77 1.87
C ALA A 322 11.93 19.55 0.35
N GLY A 323 10.80 19.49 -0.36
CA GLY A 323 10.72 19.26 -1.80
C GLY A 323 9.90 18.02 -2.20
N GLY A 324 9.53 17.17 -1.23
CA GLY A 324 8.68 16.00 -1.45
C GLY A 324 9.32 14.94 -2.35
N LEU A 325 8.47 14.09 -2.95
CA LEU A 325 8.95 13.02 -3.82
C LEU A 325 9.72 13.52 -5.06
N PRO A 326 9.36 14.64 -5.71
CA PRO A 326 10.16 15.18 -6.82
C PRO A 326 11.63 15.45 -6.46
N ALA A 327 11.92 15.93 -5.25
CA ALA A 327 13.30 16.14 -4.79
C ALA A 327 14.06 14.81 -4.61
N VAL A 328 13.39 13.76 -4.11
CA VAL A 328 13.96 12.41 -4.01
C VAL A 328 14.29 11.85 -5.39
N LEU A 329 13.33 11.91 -6.31
CA LEU A 329 13.52 11.43 -7.70
C LEU A 329 14.64 12.18 -8.42
N ARG A 330 14.72 13.50 -8.23
CA ARG A 330 15.82 14.30 -8.75
C ARG A 330 17.16 13.82 -8.21
N ARG A 331 17.31 13.64 -6.89
CA ARG A 331 18.56 13.15 -6.29
C ARG A 331 18.97 11.78 -6.81
N LEU A 332 18.00 10.88 -6.97
CA LEU A 332 18.26 9.57 -7.56
C LEU A 332 18.72 9.70 -9.02
N GLY A 333 18.06 10.54 -9.83
CA GLY A 333 18.37 10.73 -11.24
C GLY A 333 19.74 11.37 -11.46
N GLU A 334 20.08 12.45 -10.73
CA GLU A 334 21.39 13.13 -10.82
C GLU A 334 22.57 12.20 -10.49
N ASN A 335 22.33 11.14 -9.72
CA ASN A 335 23.37 10.17 -9.32
C ASN A 335 23.26 8.82 -10.04
N GLY A 336 22.47 8.73 -11.12
CA GLY A 336 22.33 7.51 -11.92
C GLY A 336 21.60 6.36 -11.20
N LEU A 337 20.86 6.68 -10.12
CA LEU A 337 20.11 5.71 -9.33
C LEU A 337 18.62 5.63 -9.72
N LEU A 338 18.12 6.46 -10.63
CA LEU A 338 16.79 6.32 -11.21
C LEU A 338 16.90 5.39 -12.44
N PRO A 339 16.40 4.14 -12.37
CA PRO A 339 16.69 3.15 -13.41
C PRO A 339 16.19 3.56 -14.80
N HIS A 340 15.00 4.17 -14.85
CA HIS A 340 14.30 4.49 -16.10
C HIS A 340 13.81 5.94 -16.10
N PRO A 341 14.70 6.92 -16.33
CA PRO A 341 14.35 8.35 -16.32
C PRO A 341 13.34 8.73 -17.42
N ASP A 342 13.29 7.96 -18.50
CA ASP A 342 12.41 8.20 -19.65
C ASP A 342 11.00 7.59 -19.47
N ALA A 343 10.71 6.92 -18.34
CA ALA A 343 9.39 6.32 -18.09
C ALA A 343 8.28 7.38 -18.19
N LEU A 344 7.25 7.06 -18.97
CA LEU A 344 6.14 7.98 -19.29
C LEU A 344 5.23 8.18 -18.08
N THR A 345 4.74 9.40 -17.91
CA THR A 345 3.79 9.76 -16.84
C THR A 345 2.47 10.31 -17.38
N VAL A 346 1.47 10.46 -16.50
CA VAL A 346 0.12 10.95 -16.86
C VAL A 346 0.12 12.30 -17.57
N ASN A 347 1.09 13.17 -17.36
CA ASN A 347 1.15 14.46 -18.05
C ASN A 347 1.77 14.40 -19.46
N GLY A 348 2.14 13.19 -19.93
CA GLY A 348 2.73 12.98 -21.24
C GLY A 348 4.23 13.27 -21.32
N GLN A 349 4.87 13.57 -20.21
CA GLN A 349 6.31 13.79 -20.06
C GLN A 349 6.98 12.58 -19.39
N SER A 350 8.30 12.48 -19.51
CA SER A 350 9.06 11.50 -18.76
C SER A 350 9.07 11.84 -17.25
N ILE A 351 9.35 10.83 -16.43
CA ILE A 351 9.48 11.06 -14.99
C ILE A 351 10.64 12.04 -14.70
N TRP A 352 11.73 11.97 -15.48
CA TRP A 352 12.86 12.88 -15.33
C TRP A 352 12.53 14.32 -15.71
N ASP A 353 11.83 14.55 -16.82
CA ASP A 353 11.40 15.89 -17.21
C ASP A 353 10.53 16.59 -16.15
N ASN A 354 9.76 15.79 -15.42
CA ASN A 354 8.94 16.30 -14.32
C ASN A 354 9.74 16.75 -13.09
N VAL A 355 10.95 16.21 -12.88
CA VAL A 355 11.63 16.35 -11.58
C VAL A 355 13.04 16.94 -11.66
N ARG A 356 13.65 17.03 -12.82
CA ARG A 356 15.05 17.50 -13.00
C ARG A 356 15.31 18.90 -12.43
N GLU A 357 14.29 19.75 -12.30
CA GLU A 357 14.39 21.10 -11.75
C GLU A 357 13.74 21.21 -10.35
N ALA A 358 13.30 20.09 -9.76
CA ALA A 358 12.64 20.09 -8.47
C ALA A 358 13.59 20.60 -7.38
N PRO A 359 13.18 21.56 -6.53
CA PRO A 359 14.03 22.02 -5.46
C PRO A 359 14.22 20.97 -4.38
N SER A 360 15.43 20.89 -3.81
CA SER A 360 15.69 20.17 -2.56
C SER A 360 16.05 21.23 -1.51
N LEU A 361 15.17 21.44 -0.54
CA LEU A 361 15.17 22.62 0.33
C LEU A 361 15.67 22.33 1.75
N ASP A 362 15.70 21.04 2.14
CA ASP A 362 16.13 20.64 3.49
C ASP A 362 16.88 19.30 3.42
N ASP A 363 18.19 19.36 3.63
CA ASP A 363 19.10 18.22 3.61
C ASP A 363 19.03 17.36 4.89
N GLU A 364 18.34 17.80 5.93
CA GLU A 364 18.09 16.96 7.10
C GLU A 364 16.92 16.01 6.87
N VAL A 365 15.90 16.46 6.15
CA VAL A 365 14.69 15.69 5.84
C VAL A 365 14.91 14.77 4.64
N ILE A 366 15.44 15.32 3.54
CA ILE A 366 15.84 14.56 2.34
C ILE A 366 17.36 14.63 2.26
N ARG A 367 18.02 13.60 2.74
CA ARG A 367 19.49 13.57 2.92
C ARG A 367 20.20 13.44 1.58
N PRO A 368 21.39 14.03 1.45
CA PRO A 368 22.26 13.77 0.32
C PRO A 368 22.73 12.31 0.31
N LEU A 369 23.02 11.77 -0.90
CA LEU A 369 23.37 10.36 -1.09
C LEU A 369 24.71 9.95 -0.46
N ASP A 370 25.61 10.88 -0.22
CA ASP A 370 26.88 10.66 0.49
C ASP A 370 26.70 10.62 2.03
N LYS A 371 25.51 10.99 2.53
CA LYS A 371 25.15 10.94 3.96
C LYS A 371 23.74 10.42 4.17
N PRO A 372 23.43 9.20 3.66
CA PRO A 372 22.09 8.65 3.76
C PRO A 372 21.71 8.37 5.23
N LEU A 373 20.41 8.15 5.46
CA LEU A 373 19.94 7.64 6.74
C LEU A 373 20.43 6.20 6.96
N ILE A 374 20.30 5.37 5.92
CA ILE A 374 20.78 3.97 5.85
C ILE A 374 21.43 3.75 4.49
N ALA A 375 22.63 3.21 4.47
CA ALA A 375 23.39 3.00 3.22
C ALA A 375 22.72 1.97 2.29
N ASP A 376 22.25 0.86 2.86
CA ASP A 376 21.57 -0.24 2.17
C ASP A 376 20.16 -0.42 2.74
N GLY A 377 19.29 0.54 2.43
CA GLY A 377 17.96 0.66 3.05
C GLY A 377 16.83 -0.13 2.38
N GLY A 378 17.11 -0.77 1.25
CA GLY A 378 16.10 -1.51 0.50
C GLY A 378 15.55 -2.73 1.24
N ILE A 379 14.29 -3.06 0.95
CA ILE A 379 13.66 -4.26 1.50
C ILE A 379 14.50 -5.49 1.14
N ARG A 380 14.81 -6.32 2.14
CA ARG A 380 15.51 -7.59 1.97
C ARG A 380 14.52 -8.71 1.71
N ILE A 381 14.82 -9.51 0.69
CA ILE A 381 14.14 -10.77 0.43
C ILE A 381 14.94 -11.89 1.09
N LEU A 382 14.25 -12.69 1.91
CA LEU A 382 14.85 -13.76 2.69
C LEU A 382 14.33 -15.10 2.20
N ARG A 383 15.24 -16.06 1.94
CA ARG A 383 14.92 -17.41 1.51
C ARG A 383 15.59 -18.45 2.40
N GLY A 384 15.08 -19.65 2.39
CA GLY A 384 15.59 -20.80 3.11
C GLY A 384 14.50 -21.84 3.31
N ASN A 385 14.80 -22.87 4.09
CA ASN A 385 13.82 -23.92 4.36
C ASN A 385 12.59 -23.43 5.13
N LEU A 386 12.69 -22.26 5.83
CA LEU A 386 11.58 -21.65 6.53
C LEU A 386 10.72 -20.74 5.62
N SER A 387 11.28 -20.22 4.55
CA SER A 387 10.61 -19.34 3.59
C SER A 387 11.02 -19.67 2.14
N PRO A 388 10.65 -20.84 1.61
CA PRO A 388 11.13 -21.28 0.29
C PRO A 388 10.65 -20.40 -0.85
N ARG A 389 9.49 -19.75 -0.73
CA ARG A 389 8.96 -18.79 -1.70
C ARG A 389 9.32 -17.34 -1.36
N GLY A 390 9.92 -17.11 -0.21
CA GLY A 390 10.43 -15.82 0.23
C GLY A 390 9.72 -15.25 1.46
N ALA A 391 10.39 -14.30 2.07
CA ALA A 391 9.90 -13.44 3.14
C ALA A 391 10.53 -12.06 2.96
N VAL A 392 10.03 -11.03 3.62
CA VAL A 392 10.52 -9.67 3.51
C VAL A 392 10.93 -9.10 4.85
N LEU A 393 11.99 -8.28 4.87
CA LEU A 393 12.39 -7.51 6.03
C LEU A 393 12.76 -6.09 5.60
N LYS A 394 12.44 -5.10 6.43
CA LYS A 394 12.75 -3.68 6.22
C LYS A 394 13.94 -3.27 7.10
N PRO A 395 15.17 -3.20 6.58
CA PRO A 395 16.35 -2.85 7.38
C PRO A 395 16.27 -1.46 7.99
N SER A 396 15.65 -0.49 7.30
CA SER A 396 15.56 0.90 7.77
C SER A 396 14.70 1.09 9.04
N ALA A 397 13.96 0.08 9.46
CA ALA A 397 13.19 0.08 10.71
C ALA A 397 13.71 -0.93 11.74
N ALA A 398 14.73 -1.72 11.40
CA ALA A 398 15.28 -2.79 12.21
C ALA A 398 16.48 -2.32 13.05
N THR A 399 16.78 -3.05 14.10
CA THR A 399 18.01 -2.90 14.90
C THR A 399 19.16 -3.54 14.13
N PRO A 400 20.22 -2.80 13.76
CA PRO A 400 21.30 -3.33 12.90
C PRO A 400 21.95 -4.60 13.43
N GLU A 401 22.15 -4.72 14.73
CA GLU A 401 22.79 -5.87 15.39
C GLU A 401 21.94 -7.15 15.27
N LEU A 402 20.64 -7.03 15.04
CA LEU A 402 19.71 -8.15 14.87
C LEU A 402 19.53 -8.60 13.41
N LEU A 403 20.11 -7.90 12.43
CA LEU A 403 20.04 -8.28 11.02
C LEU A 403 20.80 -9.57 10.71
N LYS A 404 21.72 -9.97 11.60
CA LYS A 404 22.34 -11.28 11.61
C LYS A 404 22.20 -11.89 13.00
N HIS A 405 21.31 -12.87 13.12
CA HIS A 405 20.87 -13.41 14.41
C HIS A 405 20.60 -14.92 14.34
N ARG A 406 20.91 -15.63 15.41
CA ARG A 406 20.51 -17.01 15.63
C ARG A 406 19.94 -17.14 17.03
N GLY A 407 18.66 -17.52 17.12
CA GLY A 407 17.96 -17.59 18.38
C GLY A 407 16.98 -18.75 18.47
N ARG A 408 16.57 -19.06 19.69
CA ARG A 408 15.59 -20.08 20.02
C ARG A 408 14.17 -19.53 19.76
N ALA A 409 13.35 -20.28 19.05
CA ALA A 409 11.98 -19.91 18.75
C ALA A 409 11.08 -19.94 19.99
N VAL A 410 10.27 -18.90 20.14
CA VAL A 410 9.09 -18.84 21.03
C VAL A 410 7.87 -18.70 20.14
N VAL A 411 7.05 -19.76 20.07
CA VAL A 411 6.02 -19.92 19.05
C VAL A 411 4.64 -19.55 19.57
N PHE A 412 3.92 -18.78 18.75
CA PHE A 412 2.52 -18.46 18.92
C PHE A 412 1.73 -19.04 17.74
N GLU A 413 0.83 -19.96 18.02
CA GLU A 413 0.10 -20.71 16.99
C GLU A 413 -0.90 -19.84 16.20
N ASN A 414 -1.39 -18.77 16.82
CA ASN A 414 -2.30 -17.78 16.23
C ASN A 414 -2.29 -16.50 17.07
N LEU A 415 -3.07 -15.50 16.64
CA LEU A 415 -3.14 -14.19 17.30
C LEU A 415 -3.70 -14.27 18.73
N GLU A 416 -4.66 -15.14 18.98
CA GLU A 416 -5.28 -15.35 20.30
C GLU A 416 -4.26 -15.93 21.27
N HIS A 417 -3.56 -17.01 20.88
CA HIS A 417 -2.48 -17.61 21.65
C HIS A 417 -1.34 -16.62 21.92
N TYR A 418 -1.01 -15.77 20.92
CA TYR A 418 -0.03 -14.70 21.14
C TYR A 418 -0.48 -13.72 22.25
N LYS A 419 -1.73 -13.23 22.21
CA LYS A 419 -2.24 -12.26 23.19
C LYS A 419 -2.26 -12.82 24.62
N GLU A 420 -2.57 -14.08 24.77
CA GLU A 420 -2.58 -14.76 26.08
C GLU A 420 -1.16 -15.00 26.60
N ARG A 421 -0.30 -15.52 25.73
CA ARG A 421 1.02 -16.00 26.14
C ARG A 421 2.08 -14.91 26.29
N ILE A 422 2.00 -13.85 25.49
CA ILE A 422 3.04 -12.78 25.49
C ILE A 422 3.12 -12.00 26.80
N VAL A 423 2.03 -11.97 27.57
CA VAL A 423 1.94 -11.26 28.86
C VAL A 423 2.25 -12.16 30.06
N ASP A 424 2.47 -13.46 29.85
CA ASP A 424 2.81 -14.41 30.87
C ASP A 424 4.22 -14.13 31.43
N GLU A 425 4.31 -13.88 32.73
CA GLU A 425 5.58 -13.61 33.41
C GLU A 425 6.48 -14.87 33.45
N ASP A 426 5.89 -16.08 33.40
CA ASP A 426 6.60 -17.35 33.38
C ASP A 426 6.99 -17.81 31.97
N LEU A 427 6.64 -17.07 30.92
CA LEU A 427 7.05 -17.37 29.56
C LEU A 427 8.58 -17.52 29.46
N ASP A 428 9.07 -18.67 29.05
CA ASP A 428 10.50 -18.92 28.84
C ASP A 428 11.02 -18.15 27.62
N VAL A 429 11.39 -16.88 27.84
CA VAL A 429 11.86 -15.94 26.81
C VAL A 429 12.91 -15.01 27.35
N ASP A 430 13.97 -14.78 26.58
CA ASP A 430 14.99 -13.77 26.77
C ASP A 430 15.21 -12.94 25.48
N ALA A 431 16.06 -11.92 25.53
CA ALA A 431 16.32 -11.02 24.42
C ALA A 431 16.95 -11.68 23.18
N SER A 432 17.52 -12.89 23.32
CA SER A 432 18.12 -13.64 22.23
C SER A 432 17.12 -14.53 21.48
N CYS A 433 15.92 -14.71 22.02
CA CYS A 433 14.88 -15.54 21.41
C CYS A 433 14.31 -14.88 20.12
N VAL A 434 13.73 -15.72 19.26
CA VAL A 434 13.00 -15.33 18.07
C VAL A 434 11.51 -15.57 18.32
N LEU A 435 10.70 -14.52 18.26
CA LEU A 435 9.24 -14.65 18.37
C LEU A 435 8.64 -15.06 17.03
N VAL A 436 7.84 -16.14 17.02
CA VAL A 436 7.23 -16.71 15.81
C VAL A 436 5.72 -16.72 15.93
N LEU A 437 5.02 -15.96 15.07
CA LEU A 437 3.56 -15.94 14.97
C LEU A 437 3.10 -16.61 13.70
N LYS A 438 2.33 -17.69 13.82
CA LYS A 438 1.79 -18.49 12.72
C LYS A 438 0.34 -18.13 12.40
N ASN A 439 -0.13 -18.62 11.25
CA ASN A 439 -1.53 -18.62 10.83
C ASN A 439 -2.15 -17.21 10.77
N CYS A 440 -1.34 -16.20 10.40
CA CYS A 440 -1.77 -14.83 10.22
C CYS A 440 -1.56 -14.34 8.78
N GLY A 441 -1.27 -15.24 7.85
CA GLY A 441 -1.13 -14.97 6.43
C GLY A 441 -2.46 -14.81 5.69
N PRO A 442 -2.44 -14.75 4.35
CA PRO A 442 -3.62 -14.46 3.52
C PRO A 442 -4.84 -15.35 3.81
N LYS A 443 -4.66 -16.65 3.97
CA LYS A 443 -5.74 -17.60 4.24
C LYS A 443 -5.92 -17.86 5.74
N GLY A 444 -4.84 -17.92 6.51
CA GLY A 444 -4.85 -18.24 7.93
C GLY A 444 -5.59 -17.19 8.75
N TYR A 445 -5.37 -15.92 8.45
CA TYR A 445 -6.14 -14.80 8.98
C TYR A 445 -6.64 -13.97 7.78
N PRO A 446 -7.87 -14.20 7.31
CA PRO A 446 -8.35 -13.63 6.05
C PRO A 446 -8.12 -12.13 5.94
N GLY A 447 -7.35 -11.75 4.92
CA GLY A 447 -6.87 -10.39 4.74
C GLY A 447 -5.47 -10.13 5.29
N MET A 448 -4.79 -11.13 5.90
CA MET A 448 -3.40 -10.98 6.33
C MET A 448 -3.20 -9.73 7.20
N ALA A 449 -3.74 -9.73 8.42
CA ALA A 449 -3.76 -8.56 9.31
C ALA A 449 -2.35 -8.02 9.64
N GLU A 450 -2.29 -6.76 10.08
CA GLU A 450 -1.04 -6.08 10.46
C GLU A 450 -0.63 -6.40 11.90
N VAL A 451 -0.40 -7.67 12.18
CA VAL A 451 -0.08 -8.20 13.53
C VAL A 451 1.33 -8.75 13.64
N GLY A 452 2.07 -8.80 12.54
CA GLY A 452 3.41 -9.40 12.49
C GLY A 452 4.46 -8.65 13.31
N ASN A 453 4.26 -7.35 13.59
CA ASN A 453 5.17 -6.58 14.44
C ASN A 453 5.13 -6.95 15.92
N MET A 454 4.26 -7.85 16.35
CA MET A 454 4.13 -8.36 17.73
C MET A 454 4.77 -7.47 18.81
N GLY A 455 4.05 -7.05 19.80
CA GLY A 455 4.66 -6.35 20.96
C GLY A 455 5.59 -7.30 21.71
N LEU A 456 6.62 -6.75 22.33
CA LEU A 456 7.56 -7.53 23.13
C LEU A 456 6.95 -7.94 24.48
N PRO A 457 7.46 -9.02 25.11
CA PRO A 457 7.05 -9.40 26.46
C PRO A 457 7.23 -8.25 27.45
N PRO A 458 6.21 -7.89 28.26
CA PRO A 458 6.31 -6.76 29.21
C PRO A 458 7.49 -6.87 30.16
N LYS A 459 7.85 -8.10 30.57
CA LYS A 459 9.02 -8.32 31.45
C LYS A 459 10.34 -7.92 30.77
N LEU A 460 10.50 -8.08 29.46
CA LEU A 460 11.69 -7.65 28.74
C LEU A 460 11.69 -6.15 28.49
N LEU A 461 10.52 -5.55 28.21
CA LEU A 461 10.38 -4.08 28.10
C LEU A 461 10.83 -3.40 29.41
N ARG A 462 10.43 -3.93 30.59
CA ARG A 462 10.89 -3.43 31.90
C ARG A 462 12.40 -3.56 32.14
N GLN A 463 13.06 -4.48 31.44
CA GLN A 463 14.52 -4.63 31.43
C GLN A 463 15.21 -3.70 30.43
N GLY A 464 14.45 -2.86 29.69
CA GLY A 464 14.98 -1.94 28.69
C GLY A 464 15.24 -2.56 27.31
N ILE A 465 14.80 -3.81 27.08
CA ILE A 465 14.86 -4.43 25.74
C ILE A 465 13.82 -3.76 24.84
N LYS A 466 14.27 -3.22 23.71
CA LYS A 466 13.43 -2.44 22.79
C LYS A 466 13.16 -3.13 21.47
N ASP A 467 13.90 -4.19 21.14
CA ASP A 467 13.71 -4.95 19.89
C ASP A 467 14.13 -6.41 20.07
N MET A 468 13.54 -7.28 19.29
CA MET A 468 13.85 -8.71 19.16
C MET A 468 13.52 -9.15 17.73
N VAL A 469 14.12 -10.22 17.24
CA VAL A 469 13.73 -10.82 15.97
C VAL A 469 12.33 -11.41 16.08
N ARG A 470 11.45 -11.01 15.16
CA ARG A 470 10.06 -11.47 15.05
C ARG A 470 9.83 -12.01 13.65
N ILE A 471 9.12 -13.11 13.52
CA ILE A 471 8.85 -13.78 12.24
C ILE A 471 7.36 -14.11 12.15
N SER A 472 6.73 -13.80 11.03
CA SER A 472 5.33 -14.14 10.77
C SER A 472 5.02 -14.22 9.27
N ASP A 473 3.97 -14.97 8.94
CA ASP A 473 3.29 -14.91 7.64
C ASP A 473 2.34 -13.71 7.52
N ALA A 474 2.18 -12.92 8.58
CA ALA A 474 1.40 -11.68 8.62
C ALA A 474 2.08 -10.50 7.91
N ARG A 475 1.35 -9.37 7.82
CA ARG A 475 1.89 -8.02 7.54
C ARG A 475 2.18 -7.29 8.86
N MET A 476 2.84 -6.16 8.76
CA MET A 476 2.87 -5.17 9.84
C MET A 476 2.39 -3.80 9.33
N SER A 477 1.97 -2.95 10.27
CA SER A 477 1.70 -1.55 9.97
C SER A 477 2.95 -0.87 9.40
N GLY A 478 2.79 -0.07 8.36
CA GLY A 478 3.89 0.75 7.84
C GLY A 478 4.40 1.80 8.85
N THR A 479 3.68 2.02 9.94
CA THR A 479 4.07 2.92 11.04
C THR A 479 4.81 2.22 12.19
N ALA A 480 4.92 0.87 12.15
CA ALA A 480 5.63 0.06 13.12
C ALA A 480 7.14 -0.01 12.81
N TYR A 481 7.91 -0.40 13.81
CA TYR A 481 9.37 -0.52 13.75
C TYR A 481 9.84 -1.84 14.39
N GLY A 482 11.12 -2.14 14.22
CA GLY A 482 11.83 -3.28 14.78
C GLY A 482 12.23 -4.31 13.72
N THR A 483 12.98 -5.33 14.18
CA THR A 483 13.52 -6.41 13.35
C THR A 483 12.45 -7.48 13.11
N VAL A 484 11.67 -7.29 12.05
CA VAL A 484 10.49 -8.12 11.75
C VAL A 484 10.60 -8.71 10.36
N VAL A 485 10.61 -10.05 10.29
CA VAL A 485 10.47 -10.83 9.08
C VAL A 485 8.98 -11.09 8.84
N LEU A 486 8.48 -10.71 7.68
CA LEU A 486 7.08 -10.70 7.32
C LEU A 486 6.81 -11.45 6.02
N HIS A 487 5.53 -11.68 5.74
CA HIS A 487 5.10 -12.26 4.46
C HIS A 487 5.75 -13.60 4.17
N VAL A 488 6.05 -14.40 5.22
CA VAL A 488 6.64 -15.73 5.04
C VAL A 488 5.76 -16.56 4.12
N ALA A 489 6.31 -17.00 3.00
CA ALA A 489 5.58 -17.73 1.97
C ALA A 489 6.28 -19.08 1.63
N PRO A 490 5.48 -20.14 1.46
CA PRO A 490 4.05 -20.24 1.71
C PRO A 490 3.68 -20.01 3.19
N GLU A 491 2.47 -19.46 3.45
CA GLU A 491 1.99 -19.24 4.81
C GLU A 491 1.73 -20.55 5.56
N ALA A 492 1.70 -20.50 6.90
CA ALA A 492 1.48 -21.68 7.74
C ALA A 492 0.14 -22.38 7.43
N ALA A 493 -0.93 -21.61 7.26
CA ALA A 493 -2.27 -22.14 6.97
C ALA A 493 -2.41 -22.81 5.59
N ASP A 494 -1.48 -22.55 4.67
CA ASP A 494 -1.40 -23.20 3.35
C ASP A 494 -0.32 -24.30 3.30
N GLY A 495 0.05 -24.85 4.47
CA GLY A 495 1.03 -25.93 4.61
C GLY A 495 2.49 -25.49 4.47
N GLY A 496 2.77 -24.19 4.60
CA GLY A 496 4.13 -23.66 4.55
C GLY A 496 4.99 -24.10 5.75
N PRO A 497 6.33 -24.07 5.62
CA PRO A 497 7.26 -24.55 6.64
C PRO A 497 7.14 -23.83 7.99
N LEU A 498 6.62 -22.61 8.02
CA LEU A 498 6.37 -21.87 9.26
C LEU A 498 5.44 -22.68 10.21
N ALA A 499 4.50 -23.48 9.68
CA ALA A 499 3.62 -24.34 10.46
C ALA A 499 4.39 -25.40 11.27
N ALA A 500 5.54 -25.85 10.79
CA ALA A 500 6.35 -26.90 11.40
C ALA A 500 7.26 -26.41 12.55
N VAL A 501 7.42 -25.11 12.75
CA VAL A 501 8.26 -24.53 13.81
C VAL A 501 7.67 -24.87 15.18
N ARG A 502 8.52 -25.22 16.14
CA ARG A 502 8.15 -25.55 17.52
C ARG A 502 8.92 -24.70 18.52
N ASP A 503 8.37 -24.54 19.72
CA ASP A 503 9.11 -23.92 20.83
C ASP A 503 10.47 -24.60 21.02
N GLY A 504 11.52 -23.81 21.16
CA GLY A 504 12.88 -24.28 21.36
C GLY A 504 13.67 -24.59 20.07
N ASP A 505 13.04 -24.62 18.91
CA ASP A 505 13.77 -24.74 17.64
C ASP A 505 14.73 -23.55 17.43
N TRP A 506 15.87 -23.79 16.80
CA TRP A 506 16.80 -22.74 16.45
C TRP A 506 16.49 -22.18 15.06
N ILE A 507 16.46 -20.84 14.97
CA ILE A 507 16.25 -20.13 13.71
C ILE A 507 17.43 -19.21 13.45
N GLU A 508 17.92 -19.22 12.21
CA GLU A 508 18.98 -18.35 11.70
C GLU A 508 18.39 -17.32 10.74
N LEU A 509 18.66 -16.04 11.03
CA LEU A 509 18.44 -14.89 10.18
C LEU A 509 19.79 -14.32 9.76
N ASP A 510 20.03 -14.18 8.46
CA ASP A 510 21.17 -13.46 7.89
C ASP A 510 20.67 -12.61 6.73
N CYS A 511 20.44 -11.32 6.99
CA CYS A 511 19.91 -10.38 6.00
C CYS A 511 20.86 -10.10 4.84
N ASP A 512 22.17 -10.15 5.08
CA ASP A 512 23.17 -9.91 4.03
C ASP A 512 23.23 -11.09 3.06
N ALA A 513 23.12 -12.31 3.59
CA ALA A 513 23.04 -13.53 2.79
C ALA A 513 21.63 -13.79 2.21
N GLY A 514 20.63 -12.97 2.57
CA GLY A 514 19.23 -13.20 2.19
C GLY A 514 18.66 -14.51 2.75
N ARG A 515 19.09 -14.93 3.95
CA ARG A 515 18.81 -16.26 4.50
C ARG A 515 17.86 -16.21 5.70
N LEU A 516 16.85 -17.09 5.66
CA LEU A 516 15.98 -17.42 6.79
C LEU A 516 15.87 -18.94 6.90
N HIS A 517 16.41 -19.51 7.98
CA HIS A 517 16.58 -20.95 8.07
C HIS A 517 16.18 -21.50 9.44
N LEU A 518 15.42 -22.59 9.42
CA LEU A 518 15.10 -23.42 10.57
C LEU A 518 16.17 -24.51 10.69
N ASP A 519 16.88 -24.55 11.80
CA ASP A 519 18.03 -25.45 12.03
C ASP A 519 17.58 -26.86 12.41
N ILE A 520 16.94 -27.53 11.47
CA ILE A 520 16.55 -28.95 11.53
C ILE A 520 16.86 -29.61 10.17
N SER A 521 16.95 -30.94 10.14
CA SER A 521 17.17 -31.65 8.86
C SER A 521 15.94 -31.57 7.95
N ASP A 522 16.16 -31.74 6.65
CA ASP A 522 15.07 -31.75 5.67
C ASP A 522 14.09 -32.90 5.91
N GLU A 523 14.59 -34.07 6.40
CA GLU A 523 13.78 -35.21 6.76
C GLU A 523 12.88 -34.89 7.97
N GLU A 524 13.42 -34.21 8.98
CA GLU A 524 12.65 -33.77 10.15
C GLU A 524 11.59 -32.75 9.76
N LEU A 525 11.93 -31.78 8.91
CA LEU A 525 10.98 -30.80 8.39
C LEU A 525 9.84 -31.51 7.63
N ALA A 526 10.17 -32.38 6.71
CA ALA A 526 9.19 -33.15 5.95
C ALA A 526 8.30 -34.02 6.85
N ARG A 527 8.87 -34.66 7.88
CA ARG A 527 8.12 -35.45 8.87
C ARG A 527 7.14 -34.60 9.65
N ARG A 528 7.57 -33.40 10.10
CA ARG A 528 6.71 -32.46 10.83
C ARG A 528 5.56 -31.96 9.93
N LEU A 529 5.84 -31.55 8.69
CA LEU A 529 4.83 -31.11 7.74
C LEU A 529 3.81 -32.23 7.43
N ALA A 530 4.28 -33.46 7.24
CA ALA A 530 3.39 -34.62 7.02
C ALA A 530 2.52 -34.97 8.24
N SER A 531 2.93 -34.58 9.45
CA SER A 531 2.18 -34.83 10.68
C SER A 531 1.13 -33.74 10.98
N LEU A 532 1.14 -32.61 10.27
CA LEU A 532 0.11 -31.60 10.41
C LEU A 532 -1.22 -32.13 9.90
N SER A 533 -2.22 -32.15 10.76
CA SER A 533 -3.56 -32.61 10.36
C SER A 533 -4.24 -31.53 9.53
N ALA A 534 -5.14 -31.90 8.62
CA ALA A 534 -5.98 -30.98 7.87
C ALA A 534 -6.84 -30.07 8.79
N THR A 535 -7.01 -30.47 10.04
CA THR A 535 -7.72 -29.70 11.09
C THR A 535 -6.85 -28.61 11.70
N ASP A 536 -5.53 -28.80 11.76
CA ASP A 536 -4.59 -27.81 12.33
C ASP A 536 -4.32 -26.66 11.36
N ALA A 537 -4.47 -26.92 10.06
CA ALA A 537 -4.29 -25.97 8.97
C ALA A 537 -5.58 -25.25 8.53
N GLN A 538 -6.73 -25.52 9.18
CA GLN A 538 -8.00 -24.89 8.74
C GLN A 538 -8.07 -23.43 9.18
N PRO A 539 -8.18 -22.49 8.22
CA PRO A 539 -8.42 -21.08 8.54
C PRO A 539 -9.69 -20.93 9.38
N MET A 540 -9.69 -19.99 10.31
CA MET A 540 -10.87 -19.65 11.14
C MET A 540 -12.14 -19.38 10.30
N SER A 541 -11.96 -19.05 9.01
CA SER A 541 -13.00 -18.69 8.05
C SER A 541 -13.66 -19.85 7.30
N THR A 542 -13.13 -21.07 7.35
CA THR A 542 -13.75 -22.21 6.61
C THR A 542 -15.11 -22.60 7.18
N ARG A 543 -15.45 -22.15 8.37
CA ARG A 543 -16.76 -22.34 9.01
C ARG A 543 -17.82 -21.32 8.57
N GLY A 544 -17.43 -20.27 7.83
CA GLY A 544 -18.30 -19.20 7.36
C GLY A 544 -18.67 -19.30 5.88
N GLY A 545 -19.64 -18.51 5.46
CA GLY A 545 -20.03 -18.28 4.07
C GLY A 545 -19.62 -16.89 3.59
N GLY A 546 -20.23 -16.45 2.49
CA GLY A 546 -20.10 -15.10 1.98
C GLY A 546 -18.70 -14.75 1.44
N TYR A 547 -18.33 -13.47 1.54
CA TYR A 547 -17.11 -12.95 0.95
C TYR A 547 -15.83 -13.58 1.54
N GLN A 548 -15.79 -13.87 2.83
CA GLN A 548 -14.61 -14.50 3.44
C GLN A 548 -14.30 -15.87 2.83
N LYS A 549 -15.34 -16.66 2.53
CA LYS A 549 -15.17 -17.96 1.86
C LYS A 549 -14.62 -17.79 0.44
N LEU A 550 -15.17 -16.84 -0.33
CA LEU A 550 -14.63 -16.50 -1.66
C LEU A 550 -13.17 -16.08 -1.54
N TYR A 551 -12.85 -15.20 -0.59
CA TYR A 551 -11.49 -14.71 -0.37
C TYR A 551 -10.51 -15.87 -0.12
N VAL A 552 -10.78 -16.73 0.87
CA VAL A 552 -9.88 -17.83 1.23
C VAL A 552 -9.69 -18.84 0.09
N ASN A 553 -10.73 -19.07 -0.71
CA ASN A 553 -10.65 -20.03 -1.83
C ASN A 553 -9.80 -19.51 -2.99
N HIS A 554 -9.69 -18.18 -3.18
CA HIS A 554 -9.11 -17.58 -4.38
C HIS A 554 -7.91 -16.67 -4.12
N VAL A 555 -7.62 -16.31 -2.87
CA VAL A 555 -6.48 -15.45 -2.58
C VAL A 555 -5.15 -16.16 -2.85
N LEU A 556 -4.29 -15.49 -3.59
CA LEU A 556 -2.91 -15.89 -3.82
C LEU A 556 -2.03 -15.58 -2.60
N GLN A 557 -0.87 -16.18 -2.52
CA GLN A 557 0.09 -15.96 -1.44
C GLN A 557 0.73 -14.57 -1.50
N ALA A 558 1.44 -14.20 -0.44
CA ALA A 558 2.03 -12.87 -0.30
C ALA A 558 3.08 -12.56 -1.38
N ASP A 559 3.88 -13.54 -1.76
CA ASP A 559 4.86 -13.45 -2.85
C ASP A 559 4.23 -13.29 -4.23
N GLU A 560 2.92 -13.51 -4.36
CA GLU A 560 2.12 -13.30 -5.57
C GLU A 560 1.22 -12.05 -5.49
N GLY A 561 1.31 -11.26 -4.39
CA GLY A 561 0.58 -10.00 -4.22
C GLY A 561 -0.79 -10.11 -3.55
N CYS A 562 -1.19 -11.28 -3.04
CA CYS A 562 -2.49 -11.51 -2.39
C CYS A 562 -3.70 -11.06 -3.22
N ASP A 563 -3.61 -11.11 -4.55
CA ASP A 563 -4.77 -10.87 -5.43
C ASP A 563 -5.62 -12.15 -5.54
N PHE A 564 -6.76 -12.09 -6.22
CA PHE A 564 -7.49 -13.31 -6.58
C PHE A 564 -6.92 -13.92 -7.85
N ASP A 565 -6.80 -15.25 -7.86
CA ASP A 565 -6.25 -16.04 -8.96
C ASP A 565 -6.93 -15.75 -10.31
N PHE A 566 -8.26 -15.58 -10.31
CA PHE A 566 -9.06 -15.29 -11.50
C PHE A 566 -9.00 -13.83 -11.98
N LEU A 567 -8.34 -12.93 -11.26
CA LEU A 567 -8.20 -11.52 -11.62
C LEU A 567 -6.83 -11.16 -12.19
N VAL A 568 -5.80 -11.96 -11.91
CA VAL A 568 -4.44 -11.74 -12.43
C VAL A 568 -4.42 -11.89 -13.95
N GLY A 569 -3.91 -10.86 -14.65
CA GLY A 569 -3.87 -10.83 -16.11
C GLY A 569 -5.23 -10.75 -16.79
N CYS A 570 -6.32 -10.70 -16.03
CA CYS A 570 -7.66 -10.62 -16.57
C CYS A 570 -8.02 -9.19 -16.97
N ARG A 571 -8.40 -9.00 -18.24
CA ARG A 571 -8.94 -7.74 -18.75
C ARG A 571 -10.47 -7.72 -18.76
N GLY A 572 -11.10 -8.74 -18.16
CA GLY A 572 -12.52 -8.97 -18.20
C GLY A 572 -13.08 -9.27 -19.60
N ALA A 573 -14.30 -9.74 -19.66
CA ALA A 573 -15.03 -9.95 -20.93
C ALA A 573 -15.60 -8.63 -21.46
N GLY A 574 -15.92 -8.59 -22.75
CA GLY A 574 -16.71 -7.50 -23.32
C GLY A 574 -18.07 -7.40 -22.63
N VAL A 575 -18.53 -6.17 -22.36
CA VAL A 575 -19.82 -5.93 -21.72
C VAL A 575 -20.94 -5.97 -22.75
N PRO A 576 -21.88 -6.94 -22.67
CA PRO A 576 -23.07 -6.93 -23.53
C PRO A 576 -23.94 -5.70 -23.24
N ARG A 577 -24.40 -5.01 -24.29
CA ARG A 577 -25.16 -3.76 -24.14
C ARG A 577 -26.64 -3.88 -24.44
N HIS A 578 -27.08 -5.04 -24.91
CA HIS A 578 -28.48 -5.30 -25.21
C HIS A 578 -29.17 -5.94 -24.02
N SER A 579 -29.78 -5.12 -23.20
CA SER A 579 -30.51 -5.55 -22.00
C SER A 579 -32.02 -5.26 -22.09
N HIS A 580 -32.47 -4.58 -23.15
CA HIS A 580 -33.88 -4.18 -23.36
C HIS A 580 -34.39 -4.45 -24.75
#